data_0f758e9bfef146941c47490713cc9e6a
#
_entry.id   0f758e9bfef146941c47490713cc9e6a
#
_cell.length_a   1.000
_cell.length_b   1.000
_cell.length_c   1.000
_cell.angle_alpha   90.00
_cell.angle_beta   90.00
_cell.angle_gamma   90.00
#
_symmetry.space_group_name_H-M   'P 1'
#
loop_
_entity.id
_entity.type
_entity.pdbx_description
1 polymer ?
#
loop_
_entity_poly.entity_id
_entity_poly.type
_entity_poly.pdbx_seq_one_letter_code
_entity_poly.pdbx_strand_id
1 'polypeptide(L)'
;YKRQEKSLAKFLQNDFNRVSERVAKEICAAAGMPETAKPSNLGLEPSKQLLEGIGRVKIMAPQVDCLSPIGENLIRKGLKHVLMELKPEFYAPPATREPKVHSGNPFLIEVGIVYGGDLSSDQQVQILRFANRVPLLYQQGACVITKAIENTDWRRYGLEQRGGSGIPFGPAIILVHVASTKIPFTSEAKEAISSIPAIQEEIELALKACGRSLRTHLNKKERKGKTRAKFEIVQVIIPLIAEKTSQVCLLYTSDAADD
;
A
#
# COMPACT_ATOMS: atom_id res chain seq x y z
N TYR A 1 26.92 28.46 -7.80
CA TYR A 1 26.52 29.59 -6.94
C TYR A 1 26.86 29.23 -5.49
N LYS A 2 27.99 29.68 -4.98
CA LYS A 2 28.29 29.62 -3.54
C LYS A 2 27.42 30.66 -2.86
N ARG A 3 26.30 30.26 -2.28
CA ARG A 3 25.55 31.15 -1.39
C ARG A 3 26.40 31.49 -0.21
N GLN A 4 26.65 32.79 -0.02
CA GLN A 4 27.47 33.32 1.09
C GLN A 4 26.60 33.43 2.35
N GLU A 5 26.05 32.32 2.82
CA GLU A 5 25.39 32.31 4.11
C GLU A 5 26.41 32.55 5.23
N LYS A 6 26.10 33.50 6.11
CA LYS A 6 27.04 33.96 7.14
C LYS A 6 27.24 32.97 8.28
N SER A 7 26.30 32.03 8.48
CA SER A 7 26.37 31.03 9.56
C SER A 7 25.70 29.71 9.16
N LEU A 8 26.16 28.62 9.77
CA LEU A 8 25.65 27.27 9.57
C LEU A 8 24.16 27.15 9.91
N ALA A 9 23.74 27.76 11.04
CA ALA A 9 22.33 27.75 11.43
C ALA A 9 21.45 28.45 10.40
N LYS A 10 21.87 29.60 9.83
CA LYS A 10 21.10 30.26 8.75
C LYS A 10 21.09 29.48 7.46
N PHE A 11 22.17 28.82 7.12
CA PHE A 11 22.24 27.91 5.97
C PHE A 11 21.21 26.79 6.11
N LEU A 12 21.17 26.14 7.28
CA LEU A 12 20.19 25.06 7.54
C LEU A 12 18.75 25.56 7.47
N GLN A 13 18.45 26.77 7.96
CA GLN A 13 17.09 27.34 7.89
C GLN A 13 16.64 27.69 6.47
N ASN A 14 17.55 28.21 5.65
CA ASN A 14 17.21 28.76 4.34
C ASN A 14 17.22 27.72 3.22
N ASP A 15 18.10 26.73 3.32
CA ASP A 15 18.31 25.74 2.26
C ASP A 15 17.63 24.40 2.54
N PHE A 16 17.14 24.16 3.77
CA PHE A 16 16.45 22.92 4.14
C PHE A 16 14.99 23.16 4.50
N ASN A 17 14.11 22.31 4.00
CA ASN A 17 12.67 22.42 4.30
C ASN A 17 12.37 21.95 5.73
N ARG A 18 11.44 22.62 6.41
CA ARG A 18 11.00 22.32 7.79
C ARG A 18 12.08 22.45 8.86
N VAL A 19 13.16 23.14 8.59
CA VAL A 19 14.20 23.45 9.55
C VAL A 19 13.95 24.85 10.11
N SER A 20 13.32 24.94 11.29
CA SER A 20 13.17 26.17 12.05
C SER A 20 14.50 26.54 12.75
N GLU A 21 14.58 27.74 13.33
CA GLU A 21 15.76 28.16 14.09
C GLU A 21 16.10 27.17 15.22
N ARG A 22 15.10 26.69 15.94
CA ARG A 22 15.26 25.68 16.99
C ARG A 22 15.86 24.39 16.45
N VAL A 23 15.29 23.88 15.36
CA VAL A 23 15.77 22.63 14.71
C VAL A 23 17.17 22.79 14.16
N ALA A 24 17.52 23.96 13.59
CA ALA A 24 18.87 24.24 13.12
C ALA A 24 19.90 24.20 14.27
N LYS A 25 19.56 24.76 15.45
CA LYS A 25 20.40 24.69 16.66
C LYS A 25 20.54 23.25 17.16
N GLU A 26 19.45 22.49 17.21
CA GLU A 26 19.47 21.06 17.58
C GLU A 26 20.35 20.24 16.63
N ILE A 27 20.30 20.51 15.31
CA ILE A 27 21.18 19.85 14.33
C ILE A 27 22.65 20.22 14.56
N CYS A 28 22.95 21.48 14.75
CA CYS A 28 24.33 21.93 15.02
C CYS A 28 24.88 21.28 16.31
N ALA A 29 24.09 21.23 17.38
CA ALA A 29 24.47 20.57 18.63
C ALA A 29 24.66 19.05 18.44
N ALA A 30 23.75 18.36 17.71
CA ALA A 30 23.88 16.93 17.41
C ALA A 30 25.11 16.60 16.53
N ALA A 31 25.52 17.53 15.68
CA ALA A 31 26.72 17.41 14.85
C ALA A 31 28.01 17.84 15.59
N GLY A 32 27.92 18.37 16.80
CA GLY A 32 29.08 18.91 17.55
C GLY A 32 29.68 20.16 16.91
N MET A 33 28.89 20.98 16.20
CA MET A 33 29.36 22.15 15.47
C MET A 33 28.79 23.46 16.01
N PRO A 34 29.58 24.54 16.01
CA PRO A 34 29.08 25.86 16.40
C PRO A 34 28.11 26.40 15.36
N GLU A 35 27.00 26.99 15.82
CA GLU A 35 25.95 27.61 14.97
C GLU A 35 26.50 28.69 14.02
N THR A 36 27.59 29.35 14.46
CA THR A 36 28.27 30.43 13.74
C THR A 36 29.26 29.95 12.70
N ALA A 37 29.53 28.63 12.59
CA ALA A 37 30.45 28.09 11.61
C ALA A 37 30.05 28.54 10.19
N LYS A 38 31.05 28.80 9.34
CA LYS A 38 30.81 29.17 7.93
C LYS A 38 30.66 27.91 7.09
N PRO A 39 29.52 27.69 6.38
CA PRO A 39 29.33 26.53 5.54
C PRO A 39 30.44 26.36 4.46
N SER A 40 30.98 27.47 3.94
CA SER A 40 32.03 27.45 2.93
C SER A 40 33.35 26.84 3.44
N ASN A 41 33.58 26.81 4.74
CA ASN A 41 34.81 26.33 5.36
C ASN A 41 34.74 24.90 5.86
N LEU A 42 33.56 24.24 5.68
CA LEU A 42 33.36 22.85 6.07
C LEU A 42 34.06 21.91 5.08
N GLY A 43 35.03 21.16 5.58
CA GLY A 43 35.66 20.07 4.84
C GLY A 43 34.78 18.83 4.77
N LEU A 44 35.30 17.74 4.21
CA LEU A 44 34.54 16.50 3.98
C LEU A 44 34.07 15.87 5.31
N GLU A 45 34.94 15.73 6.30
CA GLU A 45 34.60 15.10 7.58
C GLU A 45 33.59 15.90 8.39
N PRO A 46 33.69 17.24 8.57
CA PRO A 46 32.64 18.02 9.17
C PRO A 46 31.29 17.94 8.42
N SER A 47 31.31 17.82 7.08
CA SER A 47 30.08 17.65 6.29
C SER A 47 29.39 16.29 6.56
N LYS A 48 30.16 15.22 6.76
CA LYS A 48 29.63 13.90 7.17
C LYS A 48 29.01 13.97 8.57
N GLN A 49 29.72 14.59 9.53
CA GLN A 49 29.19 14.78 10.89
C GLN A 49 27.88 15.59 10.90
N LEU A 50 27.78 16.62 10.04
CA LEU A 50 26.56 17.40 9.88
C LEU A 50 25.42 16.53 9.32
N LEU A 51 25.69 15.68 8.33
CA LEU A 51 24.69 14.78 7.75
C LEU A 51 24.19 13.75 8.79
N GLU A 52 25.09 13.22 9.61
CA GLU A 52 24.72 12.35 10.73
C GLU A 52 23.89 13.11 11.79
N GLY A 53 24.26 14.35 12.11
CA GLY A 53 23.50 15.22 13.02
C GLY A 53 22.09 15.47 12.52
N ILE A 54 21.91 15.74 11.22
CA ILE A 54 20.57 15.86 10.59
C ILE A 54 19.77 14.57 10.75
N GLY A 55 20.40 13.41 10.60
CA GLY A 55 19.74 12.10 10.75
C GLY A 55 19.28 11.78 12.18
N ARG A 56 19.93 12.37 13.20
CA ARG A 56 19.60 12.17 14.62
C ARG A 56 18.47 13.06 15.12
N VAL A 57 18.22 14.19 14.46
CA VAL A 57 17.19 15.16 14.86
C VAL A 57 15.87 14.83 14.18
N LYS A 58 14.77 14.82 14.96
CA LYS A 58 13.43 14.58 14.41
C LYS A 58 12.94 15.85 13.70
N ILE A 59 13.07 15.87 12.39
CA ILE A 59 12.53 16.92 11.53
C ILE A 59 11.09 16.58 11.15
N MET A 60 10.21 17.58 11.08
CA MET A 60 8.82 17.40 10.62
C MET A 60 8.80 16.88 9.17
N ALA A 61 7.75 16.14 8.85
CA ALA A 61 7.52 15.69 7.47
C ALA A 61 7.57 16.86 6.46
N PRO A 62 8.08 16.63 5.24
CA PRO A 62 8.17 17.70 4.23
C PRO A 62 6.79 18.22 3.84
N GLN A 63 6.73 19.42 3.25
CA GLN A 63 5.51 19.94 2.65
C GLN A 63 5.12 19.07 1.46
N VAL A 64 3.83 18.77 1.35
CA VAL A 64 3.25 17.94 0.28
C VAL A 64 2.90 18.75 -0.97
N ASP A 65 2.90 20.08 -0.87
CA ASP A 65 2.45 21.00 -1.93
C ASP A 65 3.27 20.86 -3.23
N CYS A 66 4.50 20.35 -3.12
CA CYS A 66 5.36 20.04 -4.26
C CYS A 66 5.09 18.68 -4.91
N LEU A 67 4.27 17.83 -4.27
CA LEU A 67 3.89 16.53 -4.80
C LEU A 67 2.53 16.61 -5.50
N SER A 68 2.31 15.71 -6.45
CA SER A 68 1.05 15.63 -7.19
C SER A 68 0.39 14.26 -6.98
N PRO A 69 -0.18 13.99 -5.78
CA PRO A 69 -0.89 12.74 -5.52
C PRO A 69 -2.15 12.66 -6.39
N ILE A 70 -2.57 11.45 -6.73
CA ILE A 70 -3.87 11.21 -7.40
C ILE A 70 -4.99 11.46 -6.40
N GLY A 71 -4.83 11.01 -5.17
CA GLY A 71 -5.81 11.05 -4.11
C GLY A 71 -6.78 9.86 -4.13
N GLU A 72 -7.17 9.41 -2.94
CA GLU A 72 -8.00 8.21 -2.75
C GLU A 72 -9.30 8.23 -3.55
N ASN A 73 -9.98 9.38 -3.60
CA ASN A 73 -11.23 9.54 -4.33
C ASN A 73 -11.07 9.35 -5.85
N LEU A 74 -9.99 9.90 -6.41
CA LEU A 74 -9.72 9.79 -7.86
C LEU A 74 -9.22 8.39 -8.22
N ILE A 75 -8.39 7.75 -7.39
CA ILE A 75 -7.99 6.35 -7.56
C ILE A 75 -9.24 5.46 -7.59
N ARG A 76 -10.14 5.63 -6.63
CA ARG A 76 -11.39 4.86 -6.55
C ARG A 76 -12.30 5.11 -7.76
N LYS A 77 -12.46 6.36 -8.19
CA LYS A 77 -13.24 6.70 -9.39
C LYS A 77 -12.60 6.13 -10.65
N GLY A 78 -11.28 6.29 -10.80
CA GLY A 78 -10.53 5.79 -11.95
C GLY A 78 -10.62 4.27 -12.08
N LEU A 79 -10.39 3.53 -10.99
CA LEU A 79 -10.54 2.07 -10.96
C LEU A 79 -11.96 1.64 -11.31
N LYS A 80 -12.99 2.33 -10.79
CA LYS A 80 -14.37 2.02 -11.15
C LYS A 80 -14.67 2.28 -12.62
N HIS A 81 -14.18 3.39 -13.17
CA HIS A 81 -14.45 3.76 -14.56
C HIS A 81 -13.73 2.86 -15.56
N VAL A 82 -12.43 2.62 -15.35
CA VAL A 82 -11.62 1.76 -16.24
C VAL A 82 -12.06 0.30 -16.20
N LEU A 83 -12.58 -0.16 -15.07
CA LEU A 83 -12.95 -1.56 -14.84
C LEU A 83 -14.47 -1.80 -14.88
N MET A 84 -15.26 -0.88 -15.44
CA MET A 84 -16.73 -1.02 -15.51
C MET A 84 -17.18 -2.31 -16.19
N GLU A 85 -16.48 -2.72 -17.24
CA GLU A 85 -16.78 -3.96 -18.00
C GLU A 85 -16.51 -5.23 -17.19
N LEU A 86 -15.50 -5.21 -16.30
CA LEU A 86 -15.09 -6.36 -15.48
C LEU A 86 -15.90 -6.52 -14.18
N LYS A 87 -16.78 -5.57 -13.87
CA LYS A 87 -17.70 -5.58 -12.70
C LYS A 87 -17.06 -6.13 -11.43
N PRO A 88 -15.97 -5.54 -10.92
CA PRO A 88 -15.30 -6.04 -9.74
C PRO A 88 -16.23 -6.11 -8.54
N GLU A 89 -16.08 -7.16 -7.74
CA GLU A 89 -16.91 -7.39 -6.54
C GLU A 89 -16.51 -6.46 -5.39
N PHE A 90 -15.22 -6.17 -5.27
CA PHE A 90 -14.68 -5.40 -4.15
C PHE A 90 -13.62 -4.40 -4.59
N TYR A 91 -13.74 -3.19 -4.06
CA TYR A 91 -12.74 -2.12 -4.17
C TYR A 91 -12.19 -1.86 -2.77
N ALA A 92 -10.94 -2.24 -2.51
CA ALA A 92 -10.30 -1.89 -1.26
C ALA A 92 -10.22 -0.36 -1.11
N PRO A 93 -10.42 0.20 0.07
CA PRO A 93 -10.11 1.60 0.31
C PRO A 93 -8.67 1.88 -0.11
N PRO A 94 -8.43 2.84 -1.02
CA PRO A 94 -7.07 3.19 -1.40
C PRO A 94 -6.26 3.62 -0.18
N ALA A 95 -4.98 3.28 -0.15
CA ALA A 95 -4.06 3.67 0.90
C ALA A 95 -3.09 4.73 0.37
N THR A 96 -3.09 5.89 1.00
CA THR A 96 -2.10 6.96 0.78
C THR A 96 -1.17 7.00 1.97
N ARG A 97 0.16 6.87 1.72
CA ARG A 97 1.18 6.93 2.76
C ARG A 97 1.55 8.39 3.06
N GLU A 98 2.00 8.63 4.29
CA GLU A 98 2.60 9.93 4.61
C GLU A 98 3.85 10.17 3.76
N PRO A 99 4.10 11.41 3.33
CA PRO A 99 5.29 11.73 2.55
C PRO A 99 6.57 11.41 3.30
N LYS A 100 7.52 10.81 2.60
CA LYS A 100 8.89 10.59 3.08
C LYS A 100 9.91 11.29 2.19
N VAL A 101 11.14 11.35 2.63
CA VAL A 101 12.25 11.95 1.89
C VAL A 101 13.32 10.90 1.64
N HIS A 102 13.80 10.84 0.40
CA HIS A 102 14.99 10.08 0.03
C HIS A 102 15.95 10.97 -0.76
N SER A 103 17.20 11.05 -0.32
CA SER A 103 18.24 11.89 -0.96
C SER A 103 17.75 13.33 -1.23
N GLY A 104 17.07 13.94 -0.25
CA GLY A 104 16.56 15.31 -0.34
C GLY A 104 15.28 15.48 -1.19
N ASN A 105 14.78 14.43 -1.81
CA ASN A 105 13.56 14.49 -2.63
C ASN A 105 12.38 13.87 -1.87
N PRO A 106 11.29 14.60 -1.66
CA PRO A 106 10.08 14.06 -1.08
C PRO A 106 9.39 13.10 -2.05
N PHE A 107 8.79 12.04 -1.51
CA PHE A 107 7.98 11.11 -2.25
C PHE A 107 6.77 10.65 -1.44
N LEU A 108 5.74 10.21 -2.13
CA LEU A 108 4.49 9.71 -1.56
C LEU A 108 4.03 8.49 -2.36
N ILE A 109 3.48 7.51 -1.66
CA ILE A 109 2.98 6.26 -2.24
C ILE A 109 1.46 6.19 -2.07
N GLU A 110 0.79 5.83 -3.15
CA GLU A 110 -0.64 5.53 -3.17
C GLU A 110 -0.87 4.14 -3.78
N VAL A 111 -1.76 3.37 -3.17
CA VAL A 111 -2.10 2.02 -3.60
C VAL A 111 -3.60 1.85 -3.65
N GLY A 112 -4.10 1.18 -4.69
CA GLY A 112 -5.48 0.72 -4.80
C GLY A 112 -5.51 -0.76 -5.18
N ILE A 113 -6.46 -1.51 -4.62
CA ILE A 113 -6.68 -2.93 -4.95
C ILE A 113 -8.14 -3.14 -5.32
N VAL A 114 -8.35 -3.88 -6.38
CA VAL A 114 -9.67 -4.33 -6.85
C VAL A 114 -9.68 -5.85 -6.90
N TYR A 115 -10.80 -6.47 -6.54
CA TYR A 115 -10.89 -7.93 -6.45
C TYR A 115 -12.23 -8.46 -6.94
N GLY A 116 -12.20 -9.63 -7.60
CA GLY A 116 -13.39 -10.41 -7.96
C GLY A 116 -14.12 -9.91 -9.19
N GLY A 117 -15.40 -10.29 -9.34
CA GLY A 117 -16.18 -10.03 -10.54
C GLY A 117 -15.75 -10.92 -11.71
N ASP A 118 -15.67 -10.33 -12.89
CA ASP A 118 -15.28 -11.04 -14.12
C ASP A 118 -13.74 -11.14 -14.31
N LEU A 119 -12.96 -10.82 -13.25
CA LEU A 119 -11.51 -10.98 -13.25
C LEU A 119 -11.14 -12.46 -13.19
N SER A 120 -10.13 -12.87 -13.99
CA SER A 120 -9.66 -14.25 -14.03
C SER A 120 -8.98 -14.67 -12.71
N SER A 121 -9.37 -15.81 -12.16
CA SER A 121 -8.76 -16.40 -10.97
C SER A 121 -7.45 -17.13 -11.24
N ASP A 122 -7.24 -17.59 -12.48
CA ASP A 122 -6.16 -18.51 -12.84
C ASP A 122 -4.92 -17.80 -13.41
N GLN A 123 -5.01 -16.48 -13.54
CA GLN A 123 -3.93 -15.63 -14.04
C GLN A 123 -3.24 -14.88 -12.94
N GLN A 124 -2.02 -14.40 -13.23
CA GLN A 124 -1.35 -13.45 -12.36
C GLN A 124 -2.15 -12.15 -12.26
N VAL A 125 -2.14 -11.53 -11.09
CA VAL A 125 -2.80 -10.24 -10.89
C VAL A 125 -2.25 -9.20 -11.84
N GLN A 126 -3.11 -8.36 -12.38
CA GLN A 126 -2.72 -7.24 -13.21
C GLN A 126 -2.13 -6.13 -12.34
N ILE A 127 -0.97 -5.61 -12.74
CA ILE A 127 -0.30 -4.53 -12.02
C ILE A 127 -0.37 -3.25 -12.85
N LEU A 128 -1.01 -2.22 -12.31
CA LEU A 128 -1.06 -0.88 -12.87
C LEU A 128 -0.05 0.01 -12.13
N ARG A 129 1.00 0.43 -12.83
CA ARG A 129 2.12 1.19 -12.27
C ARG A 129 2.09 2.62 -12.78
N PHE A 130 2.17 3.58 -11.86
CA PHE A 130 2.16 4.99 -12.18
C PHE A 130 3.31 5.74 -11.49
N ALA A 131 3.87 6.70 -12.19
CA ALA A 131 4.88 7.64 -11.72
C ALA A 131 4.44 9.07 -12.05
N ASN A 132 4.21 9.91 -11.04
CA ASN A 132 3.67 11.27 -11.23
C ASN A 132 2.46 11.29 -12.18
N ARG A 133 1.49 10.39 -11.95
CA ARG A 133 0.26 10.18 -12.74
C ARG A 133 0.46 9.63 -14.16
N VAL A 134 1.71 9.34 -14.56
CA VAL A 134 2.01 8.74 -15.88
C VAL A 134 2.10 7.23 -15.74
N PRO A 135 1.40 6.45 -16.58
CA PRO A 135 1.48 4.99 -16.55
C PRO A 135 2.85 4.50 -17.03
N LEU A 136 3.37 3.46 -16.34
CA LEU A 136 4.61 2.77 -16.71
C LEU A 136 4.23 1.46 -17.43
N LEU A 137 4.34 1.45 -18.76
CA LEU A 137 3.83 0.33 -19.57
C LEU A 137 4.88 -0.77 -19.79
N TYR A 138 6.17 -0.43 -19.80
CA TYR A 138 7.27 -1.33 -20.15
C TYR A 138 8.17 -1.67 -18.96
N GLN A 139 9.09 -2.63 -19.12
CA GLN A 139 10.10 -3.04 -18.13
C GLN A 139 9.52 -3.35 -16.73
N GLN A 140 8.42 -4.10 -16.69
CA GLN A 140 7.71 -4.41 -15.45
C GLN A 140 8.63 -5.08 -14.41
N GLY A 141 9.42 -6.09 -14.80
CA GLY A 141 10.30 -6.83 -13.87
C GLY A 141 11.45 -6.02 -13.27
N ALA A 142 11.88 -4.93 -13.93
CA ALA A 142 12.96 -4.07 -13.41
C ALA A 142 12.45 -3.00 -12.42
N CYS A 143 11.12 -2.84 -12.29
CA CYS A 143 10.52 -1.77 -11.51
C CYS A 143 10.40 -2.12 -10.01
N VAL A 144 10.78 -1.19 -9.13
CA VAL A 144 10.63 -1.35 -7.67
C VAL A 144 9.19 -1.66 -7.25
N ILE A 145 8.19 -1.15 -7.98
CA ILE A 145 6.78 -1.43 -7.71
C ILE A 145 6.51 -2.93 -7.83
N THR A 146 6.96 -3.55 -8.92
CA THR A 146 6.79 -4.99 -9.12
C THR A 146 7.53 -5.79 -8.07
N LYS A 147 8.77 -5.44 -7.77
CA LYS A 147 9.56 -6.10 -6.72
C LYS A 147 8.90 -6.02 -5.33
N ALA A 148 8.32 -4.88 -4.97
CA ALA A 148 7.59 -4.73 -3.72
C ALA A 148 6.33 -5.63 -3.67
N ILE A 149 5.64 -5.78 -4.81
CA ILE A 149 4.49 -6.71 -4.93
C ILE A 149 4.96 -8.16 -4.81
N GLU A 150 6.05 -8.54 -5.47
CA GLU A 150 6.63 -9.89 -5.42
C GLU A 150 7.10 -10.28 -4.00
N ASN A 151 7.67 -9.32 -3.26
CA ASN A 151 8.16 -9.53 -1.90
C ASN A 151 7.06 -9.53 -0.83
N THR A 152 5.86 -9.08 -1.16
CA THR A 152 4.73 -9.08 -0.23
C THR A 152 4.11 -10.47 -0.14
N ASP A 153 3.95 -11.03 1.07
CA ASP A 153 3.27 -12.33 1.29
C ASP A 153 1.75 -12.18 1.12
N TRP A 154 1.28 -12.40 -0.11
CA TRP A 154 -0.12 -12.25 -0.50
C TRP A 154 -1.04 -13.37 0.00
N ARG A 155 -0.50 -14.52 0.38
CA ARG A 155 -1.28 -15.63 0.97
C ARG A 155 -2.00 -15.20 2.22
N ARG A 156 -1.40 -14.31 3.01
CA ARG A 156 -2.03 -13.70 4.18
C ARG A 156 -3.28 -12.89 3.85
N TYR A 157 -3.35 -12.39 2.62
CA TYR A 157 -4.45 -11.54 2.15
C TYR A 157 -5.45 -12.27 1.26
N GLY A 158 -5.24 -13.58 1.03
CA GLY A 158 -6.18 -14.44 0.31
C GLY A 158 -5.96 -14.52 -1.19
N LEU A 159 -4.77 -14.13 -1.68
CA LEU A 159 -4.32 -14.39 -3.04
C LEU A 159 -3.31 -15.55 -3.05
N GLU A 160 -3.34 -16.37 -4.08
CA GLU A 160 -2.40 -17.47 -4.25
C GLU A 160 -1.02 -16.94 -4.65
N GLN A 161 0.05 -17.48 -4.07
CA GLN A 161 1.42 -17.13 -4.43
C GLN A 161 2.26 -18.41 -4.47
N ARG A 162 2.60 -18.84 -5.68
CA ARG A 162 3.33 -20.09 -5.93
C ARG A 162 4.78 -19.91 -5.47
N GLY A 163 5.28 -20.86 -4.70
CA GLY A 163 6.64 -20.77 -4.15
C GLY A 163 6.83 -19.73 -3.02
N GLY A 164 5.77 -19.03 -2.59
CA GLY A 164 5.83 -18.09 -1.47
C GLY A 164 6.35 -16.68 -1.80
N SER A 165 6.76 -16.44 -3.05
CA SER A 165 7.22 -15.15 -3.57
C SER A 165 6.79 -15.00 -5.04
N GLY A 166 7.02 -13.82 -5.62
CA GLY A 166 6.63 -13.52 -6.99
C GLY A 166 5.25 -12.85 -7.09
N ILE A 167 4.82 -12.55 -8.30
CA ILE A 167 3.52 -11.93 -8.56
C ILE A 167 2.41 -12.91 -8.16
N PRO A 168 1.46 -12.50 -7.31
CA PRO A 168 0.38 -13.38 -6.87
C PRO A 168 -0.57 -13.73 -8.03
N PHE A 169 -1.30 -14.85 -7.87
CA PHE A 169 -2.38 -15.27 -8.76
C PHE A 169 -3.72 -14.97 -8.10
N GLY A 170 -4.72 -14.67 -8.92
CA GLY A 170 -6.08 -14.46 -8.47
C GLY A 170 -6.79 -13.31 -9.17
N PRO A 171 -8.10 -13.18 -8.95
CA PRO A 171 -8.94 -12.19 -9.62
C PRO A 171 -8.75 -10.80 -8.99
N ALA A 172 -7.55 -10.22 -9.15
CA ALA A 172 -7.23 -8.92 -8.58
C ALA A 172 -6.46 -8.01 -9.55
N ILE A 173 -6.63 -6.70 -9.33
CA ILE A 173 -5.82 -5.66 -9.97
C ILE A 173 -5.22 -4.81 -8.87
N ILE A 174 -3.90 -4.58 -8.95
CA ILE A 174 -3.14 -3.79 -7.99
C ILE A 174 -2.64 -2.53 -8.71
N LEU A 175 -3.09 -1.37 -8.26
CA LEU A 175 -2.60 -0.07 -8.71
C LEU A 175 -1.61 0.47 -7.70
N VAL A 176 -0.43 0.90 -8.17
CA VAL A 176 0.56 1.60 -7.34
C VAL A 176 0.99 2.87 -8.05
N HIS A 177 0.91 3.98 -7.34
CA HIS A 177 1.34 5.29 -7.78
C HIS A 177 2.45 5.80 -6.88
N VAL A 178 3.53 6.28 -7.50
CA VAL A 178 4.64 6.97 -6.84
C VAL A 178 4.64 8.42 -7.28
N ALA A 179 4.42 9.35 -6.35
CA ALA A 179 4.56 10.78 -6.58
C ALA A 179 5.87 11.27 -5.96
N SER A 180 6.71 11.98 -6.71
CA SER A 180 7.96 12.56 -6.21
C SER A 180 8.37 13.75 -7.06
N THR A 181 9.08 14.70 -6.46
CA THR A 181 9.71 15.81 -7.18
C THR A 181 10.79 15.31 -8.14
N LYS A 182 11.46 14.19 -7.81
CA LYS A 182 12.46 13.55 -8.66
C LYS A 182 12.34 12.03 -8.52
N ILE A 183 11.65 11.40 -9.46
CA ILE A 183 11.53 9.94 -9.48
C ILE A 183 12.86 9.34 -9.97
N PRO A 184 13.43 8.38 -9.21
CA PRO A 184 14.65 7.68 -9.61
C PRO A 184 14.30 6.59 -10.64
N PHE A 185 14.35 6.90 -11.92
CA PHE A 185 14.15 5.93 -12.99
C PHE A 185 15.40 5.09 -13.25
N THR A 186 15.22 3.88 -13.77
CA THR A 186 16.32 2.98 -14.16
C THR A 186 17.04 3.42 -15.43
N SER A 187 16.34 4.17 -16.29
CA SER A 187 16.85 4.65 -17.59
C SER A 187 16.20 5.98 -17.97
N GLU A 188 16.75 6.63 -18.99
CA GLU A 188 16.20 7.87 -19.55
C GLU A 188 14.79 7.70 -20.16
N ALA A 189 14.45 6.47 -20.59
CA ALA A 189 13.12 6.15 -21.12
C ALA A 189 12.01 6.20 -20.06
N LYS A 190 12.35 6.31 -18.76
CA LYS A 190 11.40 6.45 -17.64
C LYS A 190 10.35 5.34 -17.55
N GLU A 191 10.71 4.12 -17.91
CA GLU A 191 9.80 2.98 -17.97
C GLU A 191 9.69 2.22 -16.65
N ALA A 192 10.71 2.29 -15.80
CA ALA A 192 10.77 1.62 -14.52
C ALA A 192 11.44 2.48 -13.45
N ILE A 193 10.96 2.37 -12.23
CA ILE A 193 11.53 3.06 -11.06
C ILE A 193 12.61 2.17 -10.44
N SER A 194 13.78 2.76 -10.15
CA SER A 194 14.92 2.08 -9.55
C SER A 194 14.60 1.49 -8.17
N SER A 195 15.21 0.35 -7.86
CA SER A 195 15.03 -0.31 -6.55
C SER A 195 15.77 0.46 -5.46
N ILE A 196 15.03 1.35 -4.78
CA ILE A 196 15.50 2.10 -3.62
C ILE A 196 14.79 1.52 -2.39
N PRO A 197 15.53 1.03 -1.37
CA PRO A 197 14.92 0.38 -0.21
C PRO A 197 13.85 1.22 0.49
N ALA A 198 14.08 2.52 0.67
CA ALA A 198 13.12 3.43 1.31
C ALA A 198 11.79 3.54 0.54
N ILE A 199 11.83 3.56 -0.80
CA ILE A 199 10.64 3.59 -1.65
C ILE A 199 9.94 2.23 -1.63
N GLN A 200 10.71 1.15 -1.73
CA GLN A 200 10.18 -0.22 -1.71
C GLN A 200 9.44 -0.51 -0.40
N GLU A 201 10.03 -0.16 0.74
CA GLU A 201 9.42 -0.36 2.06
C GLU A 201 8.08 0.37 2.18
N GLU A 202 7.99 1.62 1.73
CA GLU A 202 6.74 2.38 1.76
C GLU A 202 5.67 1.80 0.83
N ILE A 203 6.06 1.28 -0.34
CA ILE A 203 5.14 0.55 -1.22
C ILE A 203 4.61 -0.70 -0.51
N GLU A 204 5.50 -1.52 0.09
CA GLU A 204 5.09 -2.72 0.82
C GLU A 204 4.15 -2.41 2.00
N LEU A 205 4.39 -1.32 2.74
CA LEU A 205 3.51 -0.88 3.82
C LEU A 205 2.11 -0.49 3.31
N ALA A 206 2.04 0.22 2.18
CA ALA A 206 0.78 0.57 1.54
C ALA A 206 0.03 -0.67 1.02
N LEU A 207 0.74 -1.60 0.37
CA LEU A 207 0.19 -2.88 -0.10
C LEU A 207 -0.39 -3.70 1.06
N LYS A 208 0.34 -3.79 2.17
CA LYS A 208 -0.12 -4.47 3.40
C LYS A 208 -1.39 -3.81 3.98
N ALA A 209 -1.53 -2.49 3.89
CA ALA A 209 -2.73 -1.78 4.34
C ALA A 209 -3.97 -2.15 3.50
N CYS A 210 -3.87 -2.06 2.16
CA CYS A 210 -4.93 -2.48 1.26
C CYS A 210 -5.22 -3.99 1.36
N GLY A 211 -4.18 -4.83 1.50
CA GLY A 211 -4.30 -6.28 1.67
C GLY A 211 -5.10 -6.67 2.90
N ARG A 212 -4.94 -5.98 4.03
CA ARG A 212 -5.78 -6.21 5.23
C ARG A 212 -7.26 -5.96 4.95
N SER A 213 -7.58 -4.91 4.19
CA SER A 213 -8.95 -4.62 3.80
C SER A 213 -9.53 -5.71 2.88
N LEU A 214 -8.75 -6.20 1.94
CA LEU A 214 -9.11 -7.34 1.08
C LEU A 214 -9.37 -8.60 1.94
N ARG A 215 -8.48 -8.96 2.85
CA ARG A 215 -8.66 -10.12 3.74
C ARG A 215 -9.93 -10.02 4.57
N THR A 216 -10.23 -8.83 5.08
CA THR A 216 -11.46 -8.59 5.85
C THR A 216 -12.72 -8.85 4.99
N HIS A 217 -12.70 -8.40 3.74
CA HIS A 217 -13.78 -8.66 2.79
C HIS A 217 -13.95 -10.16 2.52
N LEU A 218 -12.85 -10.86 2.21
CA LEU A 218 -12.87 -12.30 1.94
C LEU A 218 -13.37 -13.12 3.13
N ASN A 219 -12.94 -12.79 4.35
CA ASN A 219 -13.44 -13.44 5.56
C ASN A 219 -14.94 -13.23 5.76
N LYS A 220 -15.47 -12.03 5.46
CA LYS A 220 -16.92 -11.77 5.52
C LYS A 220 -17.67 -12.60 4.49
N LYS A 221 -17.15 -12.70 3.26
CA LYS A 221 -17.73 -13.51 2.18
C LYS A 221 -17.79 -14.98 2.56
N GLU A 222 -16.67 -15.53 3.07
CA GLU A 222 -16.58 -16.92 3.52
C GLU A 222 -17.57 -17.22 4.66
N ARG A 223 -17.67 -16.35 5.66
CA ARG A 223 -18.65 -16.49 6.76
C ARG A 223 -20.10 -16.50 6.25
N LYS A 224 -20.43 -15.57 5.34
CA LYS A 224 -21.77 -15.53 4.74
C LYS A 224 -22.08 -16.80 3.95
N GLY A 225 -21.10 -17.32 3.17
CA GLY A 225 -21.25 -18.57 2.44
C GLY A 225 -21.48 -19.76 3.38
N LYS A 226 -20.69 -19.90 4.44
CA LYS A 226 -20.86 -20.95 5.45
C LYS A 226 -22.22 -20.87 6.16
N THR A 227 -22.70 -19.66 6.48
CA THR A 227 -24.00 -19.46 7.13
C THR A 227 -25.14 -19.84 6.16
N ARG A 228 -25.03 -19.45 4.89
CA ARG A 228 -26.03 -19.79 3.87
C ARG A 228 -26.11 -21.30 3.64
N ALA A 229 -24.95 -21.95 3.48
CA ALA A 229 -24.91 -23.42 3.33
C ALA A 229 -25.55 -24.15 4.52
N LYS A 230 -25.26 -23.70 5.76
CA LYS A 230 -25.92 -24.24 6.95
C LYS A 230 -27.43 -24.04 6.91
N PHE A 231 -27.89 -22.87 6.50
CA PHE A 231 -29.33 -22.58 6.41
C PHE A 231 -30.02 -23.44 5.34
N GLU A 232 -29.40 -23.64 4.17
CA GLU A 232 -29.89 -24.52 3.11
C GLU A 232 -30.02 -25.98 3.60
N ILE A 233 -29.05 -26.49 4.35
CA ILE A 233 -29.08 -27.81 4.97
C ILE A 233 -30.30 -27.91 5.94
N VAL A 234 -30.46 -26.92 6.80
CA VAL A 234 -31.57 -26.89 7.78
C VAL A 234 -32.93 -26.85 7.09
N GLN A 235 -33.05 -26.07 6.02
CA GLN A 235 -34.32 -26.01 5.24
C GLN A 235 -34.70 -27.36 4.62
N VAL A 236 -33.72 -28.19 4.25
CA VAL A 236 -34.00 -29.54 3.70
C VAL A 236 -34.29 -30.54 4.80
N ILE A 237 -33.58 -30.50 5.91
CA ILE A 237 -33.65 -31.49 6.98
C ILE A 237 -34.91 -31.31 7.85
N ILE A 238 -35.29 -30.08 8.19
CA ILE A 238 -36.45 -29.84 9.09
C ILE A 238 -37.76 -30.46 8.53
N PRO A 239 -38.12 -30.28 7.25
CA PRO A 239 -39.32 -30.92 6.71
C PRO A 239 -39.26 -32.44 6.76
N LEU A 240 -38.08 -33.04 6.48
CA LEU A 240 -37.91 -34.50 6.54
C LEU A 240 -38.05 -35.03 7.97
N ILE A 241 -37.51 -34.34 8.97
CA ILE A 241 -37.69 -34.71 10.38
C ILE A 241 -39.17 -34.59 10.75
N ALA A 242 -39.83 -33.49 10.37
CA ALA A 242 -41.26 -33.30 10.68
C ALA A 242 -42.12 -34.40 10.08
N GLU A 243 -41.88 -34.76 8.81
CA GLU A 243 -42.61 -35.84 8.12
C GLU A 243 -42.38 -37.19 8.82
N LYS A 244 -41.14 -37.54 9.14
CA LYS A 244 -40.83 -38.81 9.82
C LYS A 244 -41.40 -38.85 11.23
N THR A 245 -41.32 -37.75 11.97
CA THR A 245 -41.92 -37.69 13.32
C THR A 245 -43.45 -37.85 13.26
N SER A 246 -44.09 -37.19 12.29
CA SER A 246 -45.53 -37.34 12.06
C SER A 246 -45.93 -38.78 11.74
N GLN A 247 -45.15 -39.46 10.88
CA GLN A 247 -45.39 -40.89 10.56
C GLN A 247 -45.29 -41.79 11.79
N VAL A 248 -44.27 -41.57 12.65
CA VAL A 248 -44.11 -42.34 13.91
C VAL A 248 -45.27 -42.08 14.87
N CYS A 249 -45.67 -40.82 15.06
CA CYS A 249 -46.80 -40.49 15.93
C CYS A 249 -48.13 -41.10 15.44
N LEU A 250 -48.36 -41.15 14.13
CA LEU A 250 -49.55 -41.81 13.57
C LEU A 250 -49.55 -43.32 13.77
N LEU A 251 -48.39 -43.98 13.71
CA LEU A 251 -48.27 -45.42 14.02
C LEU A 251 -48.58 -45.71 15.50
N TYR A 252 -48.09 -44.88 16.42
CA TYR A 252 -48.35 -45.04 17.86
C TYR A 252 -49.80 -44.77 18.24
N THR A 253 -50.50 -43.90 17.51
CA THR A 253 -51.93 -43.63 17.80
C THR A 253 -52.85 -44.68 17.19
N SER A 254 -52.47 -45.41 16.11
CA SER A 254 -53.25 -46.52 15.59
C SER A 254 -53.14 -47.76 16.45
N ASP A 255 -51.96 -48.09 17.03
CA ASP A 255 -51.76 -49.23 17.92
C ASP A 255 -52.48 -49.04 19.28
N ALA A 256 -52.74 -47.79 19.70
CA ALA A 256 -53.44 -47.50 20.97
C ALA A 256 -55.02 -47.50 20.82
N ALA A 257 -55.49 -47.64 19.60
CA ALA A 257 -56.93 -47.69 19.33
C ALA A 257 -57.51 -49.16 19.20
N ASP A 258 -56.61 -50.14 19.16
CA ASP A 258 -56.93 -51.57 19.03
C ASP A 258 -56.83 -52.36 20.36
N ASP A 259 -56.55 -51.69 21.51
CA ASP A 259 -56.58 -52.20 22.88
C ASP A 259 -57.88 -51.59 23.58
#